data_3eece34eeec7379cbec97363ecff818e
#
_entry.id   3eece34eeec7379cbec97363ecff818e
#
_cell.length_a   1.000
_cell.length_b   1.000
_cell.length_c   1.000
_cell.angle_alpha   90.00
_cell.angle_beta   90.00
_cell.angle_gamma   90.00
#
_symmetry.space_group_name_H-M   'P 1'
#
loop_
_entity.id
_entity.type
_entity.pdbx_description
1 polymer ?
#
loop_
_entity_poly.entity_id
_entity_poly.type
_entity_poly.pdbx_seq_one_letter_code
_entity_poly.pdbx_strand_id
1 'polypeptide(L)'
;ARMSVNFAIEGKINQNLGSEVGRRFKIEKPSLLETFMFYVSENNFDTVRFRINVYDLRKGEPAESLLQENIVVTLPGKKTGWVSVDLSPYDVRADEWLAVGVEWIYGSQGGSNLSLPIAMPVVGSKHYYKFGSRNRWKSFAGMSSAMVLKVRQ
;
A
#
# COMPACT_ATOMS: atom_id res chain seq x y z
N ALA A 1 -7.81 8.40 16.82
CA ALA A 1 -7.12 7.20 17.26
C ALA A 1 -6.19 6.68 16.17
N ARG A 2 -5.10 6.06 16.55
CA ARG A 2 -4.18 5.41 15.62
C ARG A 2 -4.21 3.92 15.83
N MET A 3 -4.18 3.19 14.71
CA MET A 3 -4.09 1.74 14.65
C MET A 3 -2.94 1.37 13.74
N SER A 4 -2.61 0.09 13.69
CA SER A 4 -1.58 -0.43 12.78
C SER A 4 -2.07 -1.68 12.10
N VAL A 5 -1.65 -1.88 10.86
CA VAL A 5 -1.73 -3.17 10.19
C VAL A 5 -0.38 -3.84 10.35
N ASN A 6 -0.38 -5.02 10.96
CA ASN A 6 0.82 -5.81 11.16
C ASN A 6 0.93 -6.86 10.06
N PHE A 7 1.88 -6.69 9.14
CA PHE A 7 2.17 -7.70 8.13
C PHE A 7 2.86 -8.91 8.75
N ALA A 8 3.84 -8.66 9.60
CA ALA A 8 4.58 -9.73 10.27
C ALA A 8 4.34 -9.66 11.77
N ILE A 9 4.07 -10.81 12.37
CA ILE A 9 3.84 -10.99 13.80
C ILE A 9 4.86 -12.00 14.31
N GLU A 10 5.43 -11.75 15.48
CA GLU A 10 6.39 -12.64 16.11
C GLU A 10 5.83 -14.07 16.22
N GLY A 11 6.65 -15.05 15.88
CA GLY A 11 6.26 -16.47 15.89
C GLY A 11 5.49 -16.94 14.67
N LYS A 12 5.14 -16.03 13.74
CA LYS A 12 4.38 -16.37 12.53
C LYS A 12 5.05 -15.81 11.28
N ILE A 13 6.34 -16.08 11.15
CA ILE A 13 7.18 -15.53 10.08
C ILE A 13 6.68 -16.02 8.71
N ASN A 14 6.56 -15.09 7.77
CA ASN A 14 6.19 -15.31 6.36
C ASN A 14 4.79 -15.89 6.11
N GLN A 15 3.93 -16.03 7.11
CA GLN A 15 2.57 -16.52 6.90
C GLN A 15 1.68 -15.49 6.20
N ASN A 16 2.05 -14.21 6.26
CA ASN A 16 1.27 -13.11 5.70
C ASN A 16 1.84 -12.56 4.39
N LEU A 17 2.80 -13.25 3.78
CA LEU A 17 3.28 -12.87 2.45
C LEU A 17 2.11 -12.86 1.46
N GLY A 18 2.05 -11.81 0.64
CA GLY A 18 0.94 -11.57 -0.27
C GLY A 18 -0.18 -10.73 0.33
N SER A 19 -0.11 -10.41 1.62
CA SER A 19 -1.06 -9.47 2.22
C SER A 19 -0.83 -8.06 1.69
N GLU A 20 -1.91 -7.32 1.54
CA GLU A 20 -1.87 -6.02 0.90
C GLU A 20 -2.73 -5.02 1.67
N VAL A 21 -2.22 -3.80 1.80
CA VAL A 21 -2.91 -2.66 2.44
C VAL A 21 -3.04 -1.57 1.41
N GLY A 22 -4.21 -0.98 1.30
CA GLY A 22 -4.44 0.04 0.29
C GLY A 22 -5.32 1.17 0.77
N ARG A 23 -5.36 2.20 -0.06
CA ARG A 23 -6.18 3.39 0.14
C ARG A 23 -6.71 3.86 -1.19
N ARG A 24 -7.94 4.40 -1.19
CA ARG A 24 -8.51 5.05 -2.38
C ARG A 24 -8.07 6.51 -2.45
N PHE A 25 -7.94 6.98 -3.68
CA PHE A 25 -7.60 8.37 -3.99
C PHE A 25 -8.54 8.86 -5.09
N LYS A 26 -8.97 10.10 -4.97
CA LYS A 26 -9.76 10.78 -5.99
C LYS A 26 -8.84 11.56 -6.92
N ILE A 27 -8.94 11.29 -8.21
CA ILE A 27 -8.23 12.03 -9.23
C ILE A 27 -9.25 12.92 -9.94
N GLU A 28 -9.18 14.22 -9.71
CA GLU A 28 -10.23 15.16 -10.15
C GLU A 28 -10.14 15.57 -11.61
N LYS A 29 -8.93 15.48 -12.19
CA LYS A 29 -8.67 15.81 -13.59
C LYS A 29 -7.74 14.78 -14.18
N PRO A 30 -7.75 14.57 -15.51
CA PRO A 30 -6.79 13.65 -16.11
C PRO A 30 -5.37 14.01 -15.70
N SER A 31 -4.66 13.05 -15.10
CA SER A 31 -3.37 13.28 -14.46
C SER A 31 -2.44 12.11 -14.67
N LEU A 32 -1.14 12.40 -14.65
CA LEU A 32 -0.08 11.41 -14.56
C LEU A 32 0.22 11.16 -13.08
N LEU A 33 0.28 9.91 -12.65
CA LEU A 33 0.70 9.56 -11.31
C LEU A 33 2.21 9.77 -11.20
N GLU A 34 2.63 10.65 -10.30
CA GLU A 34 4.02 11.09 -10.22
C GLU A 34 4.77 10.40 -9.09
N THR A 35 4.26 10.47 -7.86
CA THR A 35 4.93 9.93 -6.68
C THR A 35 3.93 9.32 -5.73
N PHE A 36 4.24 8.14 -5.22
CA PHE A 36 3.49 7.50 -4.15
C PHE A 36 4.37 7.39 -2.91
N MET A 37 3.81 7.70 -1.75
CA MET A 37 4.51 7.60 -0.48
C MET A 37 3.68 6.80 0.51
N PHE A 38 4.34 5.94 1.29
CA PHE A 38 3.71 5.24 2.40
C PHE A 38 4.63 5.23 3.61
N TYR A 39 4.04 5.09 4.79
CA TYR A 39 4.78 5.16 6.05
C TYR A 39 4.91 3.77 6.66
N VAL A 40 6.13 3.41 7.07
CA VAL A 40 6.42 2.17 7.79
C VAL A 40 6.68 2.53 9.24
N SER A 41 5.80 2.08 10.15
CA SER A 41 5.90 2.43 11.57
C SER A 41 6.82 1.49 12.33
N GLU A 42 6.84 0.20 11.97
CA GLU A 42 7.71 -0.80 12.59
C GLU A 42 8.30 -1.70 11.52
N ASN A 43 9.60 -1.97 11.63
CA ASN A 43 10.30 -2.89 10.73
C ASN A 43 11.61 -3.32 11.39
N ASN A 44 11.72 -4.61 11.69
CA ASN A 44 12.97 -5.18 12.21
C ASN A 44 13.61 -6.18 11.23
N PHE A 45 13.15 -6.21 9.97
CA PHE A 45 13.78 -7.01 8.92
C PHE A 45 15.00 -6.29 8.35
N ASP A 46 16.07 -7.01 8.08
CA ASP A 46 17.24 -6.44 7.37
C ASP A 46 16.89 -6.04 5.94
N THR A 47 16.00 -6.79 5.30
CA THR A 47 15.51 -6.47 3.96
C THR A 47 14.04 -6.84 3.85
N VAL A 48 13.24 -5.91 3.32
CA VAL A 48 11.82 -6.11 3.01
C VAL A 48 11.59 -5.69 1.57
N ARG A 49 10.71 -6.40 0.85
CA ARG A 49 10.23 -5.96 -0.47
C ARG A 49 8.73 -5.86 -0.48
N PHE A 50 8.26 -4.78 -1.09
CA PHE A 50 6.86 -4.54 -1.36
C PHE A 50 6.62 -4.43 -2.86
N ARG A 51 5.47 -4.87 -3.31
CA ARG A 51 4.95 -4.55 -4.63
C ARG A 51 3.93 -3.43 -4.48
N ILE A 52 4.07 -2.39 -5.30
CA ILE A 52 3.10 -1.30 -5.34
C ILE A 52 2.13 -1.59 -6.46
N ASN A 53 0.85 -1.67 -6.14
CA ASN A 53 -0.22 -1.94 -7.09
C ASN A 53 -1.11 -0.72 -7.22
N VAL A 54 -1.61 -0.47 -8.43
CA VAL A 54 -2.57 0.59 -8.71
C VAL A 54 -3.77 -0.04 -9.39
N TYR A 55 -4.95 0.16 -8.83
CA TYR A 55 -6.18 -0.49 -9.30
C TYR A 55 -7.24 0.54 -9.68
N ASP A 56 -8.04 0.23 -10.68
CA ASP A 56 -9.33 0.90 -10.81
C ASP A 56 -10.27 0.43 -9.70
N LEU A 57 -11.36 1.17 -9.49
CA LEU A 57 -12.39 0.79 -8.53
C LEU A 57 -13.63 0.33 -9.27
N ARG A 58 -14.19 -0.79 -8.82
CA ARG A 58 -15.49 -1.30 -9.28
C ARG A 58 -16.33 -1.61 -8.05
N LYS A 59 -17.52 -1.02 -7.99
CA LYS A 59 -18.41 -1.14 -6.82
C LYS A 59 -17.70 -0.76 -5.51
N GLY A 60 -16.81 0.23 -5.58
CA GLY A 60 -16.08 0.74 -4.41
C GLY A 60 -14.91 -0.12 -3.94
N GLU A 61 -14.54 -1.16 -4.68
CA GLU A 61 -13.42 -2.04 -4.34
C GLU A 61 -12.34 -2.04 -5.42
N PRO A 62 -11.06 -2.26 -5.04
CA PRO A 62 -10.00 -2.45 -6.03
C PRO A 62 -10.32 -3.62 -6.95
N ALA A 63 -10.19 -3.40 -8.25
CA ALA A 63 -10.55 -4.39 -9.26
C ALA A 63 -9.35 -4.71 -10.16
N GLU A 64 -9.20 -4.05 -11.30
CA GLU A 64 -8.14 -4.37 -12.24
C GLU A 64 -6.93 -3.47 -12.07
N SER A 65 -5.74 -4.04 -12.31
CA SER A 65 -4.49 -3.28 -12.28
C SER A 65 -4.44 -2.29 -13.45
N LEU A 66 -4.03 -1.07 -13.15
CA LEU A 66 -3.73 -0.04 -14.14
C LEU A 66 -2.27 -0.08 -14.59
N LEU A 67 -1.47 -0.99 -14.04
CA LEU A 67 -0.06 -1.10 -14.33
C LEU A 67 0.20 -2.09 -15.47
N GLN A 68 1.22 -1.79 -16.30
CA GLN A 68 1.70 -2.68 -17.36
C GLN A 68 2.92 -3.49 -16.91
N GLU A 69 3.55 -3.09 -15.82
CA GLU A 69 4.72 -3.79 -15.27
C GLU A 69 4.74 -3.72 -13.75
N ASN A 70 5.50 -4.61 -13.13
CA ASN A 70 5.61 -4.66 -11.67
C ASN A 70 6.46 -3.50 -11.13
N ILE A 71 5.99 -2.90 -10.05
CA ILE A 71 6.73 -1.87 -9.31
C ILE A 71 7.12 -2.49 -7.97
N VAL A 72 8.40 -2.77 -7.79
CA VAL A 72 8.93 -3.39 -6.56
C VAL A 72 9.83 -2.41 -5.84
N VAL A 73 9.62 -2.30 -4.53
CA VAL A 73 10.40 -1.42 -3.65
C VAL A 73 11.14 -2.30 -2.65
N THR A 74 12.45 -2.13 -2.56
CA THR A 74 13.29 -2.84 -1.59
C THR A 74 13.70 -1.88 -0.48
N LEU A 75 13.44 -2.26 0.78
CA LEU A 75 13.81 -1.50 1.95
C LEU A 75 14.92 -2.23 2.70
N PRO A 76 16.18 -1.72 2.67
CA PRO A 76 17.26 -2.32 3.45
C PRO A 76 17.32 -1.75 4.86
N GLY A 77 18.03 -2.44 5.73
CA GLY A 77 18.49 -1.90 7.01
C GLY A 77 17.41 -1.50 8.00
N LYS A 78 16.35 -2.28 8.11
CA LYS A 78 15.27 -2.03 9.08
C LYS A 78 14.62 -0.67 8.89
N LYS A 79 14.46 -0.26 7.64
CA LYS A 79 13.94 1.06 7.26
C LYS A 79 12.55 1.29 7.85
N THR A 80 12.37 2.43 8.54
CA THR A 80 11.09 2.96 8.99
C THR A 80 10.90 4.39 8.46
N GLY A 81 9.71 4.95 8.67
CA GLY A 81 9.37 6.29 8.20
C GLY A 81 8.78 6.28 6.80
N TRP A 82 8.81 7.45 6.17
CA TRP A 82 8.26 7.61 4.83
C TRP A 82 9.12 6.91 3.77
N VAL A 83 8.46 6.19 2.89
CA VAL A 83 9.05 5.56 1.72
C VAL A 83 8.43 6.20 0.49
N SER A 84 9.27 6.75 -0.38
CA SER A 84 8.85 7.44 -1.61
C SER A 84 9.13 6.56 -2.82
N VAL A 85 8.13 6.44 -3.70
CA VAL A 85 8.21 5.64 -4.92
C VAL A 85 7.92 6.55 -6.10
N ASP A 86 8.89 6.66 -7.02
CA ASP A 86 8.68 7.42 -8.26
C ASP A 86 7.84 6.59 -9.23
N LEU A 87 6.64 7.08 -9.54
CA LEU A 87 5.73 6.42 -10.48
C LEU A 87 5.85 6.97 -11.90
N SER A 88 6.56 8.09 -12.08
CA SER A 88 6.63 8.74 -13.39
C SER A 88 7.19 7.88 -14.51
N PRO A 89 8.18 6.98 -14.28
CA PRO A 89 8.69 6.12 -15.34
C PRO A 89 7.66 5.11 -15.89
N TYR A 90 6.58 4.85 -15.15
CA TYR A 90 5.60 3.82 -15.49
C TYR A 90 4.42 4.35 -16.29
N ASP A 91 4.35 5.67 -16.54
CA ASP A 91 3.32 6.33 -17.34
C ASP A 91 1.89 5.93 -16.96
N VAL A 92 1.58 5.95 -15.67
CA VAL A 92 0.25 5.60 -15.17
C VAL A 92 -0.63 6.84 -15.17
N ARG A 93 -1.71 6.80 -15.94
CA ARG A 93 -2.65 7.92 -16.08
C ARG A 93 -4.01 7.55 -15.52
N ALA A 94 -4.66 8.51 -14.90
CA ALA A 94 -5.99 8.31 -14.33
C ALA A 94 -6.78 9.63 -14.35
N ASP A 95 -8.10 9.51 -14.32
CA ASP A 95 -9.02 10.67 -14.31
C ASP A 95 -10.20 10.48 -13.35
N GLU A 96 -10.18 9.40 -12.57
CA GLU A 96 -11.25 9.07 -11.64
C GLU A 96 -10.68 8.43 -10.38
N TRP A 97 -11.54 7.96 -9.48
CA TRP A 97 -11.14 7.24 -8.29
C TRP A 97 -10.28 6.02 -8.63
N LEU A 98 -9.24 5.83 -7.84
CA LEU A 98 -8.38 4.65 -7.92
C LEU A 98 -7.97 4.22 -6.51
N ALA A 99 -7.38 3.03 -6.40
CA ALA A 99 -6.74 2.57 -5.17
C ALA A 99 -5.28 2.26 -5.44
N VAL A 100 -4.43 2.57 -4.46
CA VAL A 100 -3.03 2.14 -4.45
C VAL A 100 -2.86 1.18 -3.29
N GLY A 101 -2.24 0.04 -3.56
CA GLY A 101 -1.96 -1.00 -2.58
C GLY A 101 -0.47 -1.21 -2.38
N VAL A 102 -0.11 -1.54 -1.14
CA VAL A 102 1.23 -1.93 -0.75
C VAL A 102 1.16 -3.40 -0.35
N GLU A 103 1.75 -4.25 -1.17
CA GLU A 103 1.72 -5.70 -1.01
C GLU A 103 3.06 -6.20 -0.49
N TRP A 104 3.05 -6.93 0.62
CA TRP A 104 4.28 -7.49 1.19
C TRP A 104 4.67 -8.77 0.45
N ILE A 105 5.82 -8.77 -0.22
CA ILE A 105 6.26 -9.91 -1.05
C ILE A 105 7.53 -10.59 -0.56
N TYR A 106 8.30 -9.98 0.33
CA TYR A 106 9.54 -10.57 0.84
C TYR A 106 9.95 -9.97 2.18
N GLY A 107 10.44 -10.82 3.08
CA GLY A 107 11.11 -10.44 4.32
C GLY A 107 12.28 -11.36 4.56
N SER A 108 13.44 -10.80 4.91
CA SER A 108 14.65 -11.57 5.21
C SER A 108 14.49 -12.37 6.51
N GLN A 109 15.33 -13.38 6.70
CA GLN A 109 15.31 -14.20 7.91
C GLN A 109 15.64 -13.34 9.14
N GLY A 110 15.03 -13.70 10.28
CA GLY A 110 15.26 -13.06 11.56
C GLY A 110 14.33 -11.89 11.87
N GLY A 111 13.58 -11.38 10.88
CA GLY A 111 12.59 -10.36 11.11
C GLY A 111 11.30 -10.93 11.70
N SER A 112 10.60 -10.14 12.49
CA SER A 112 9.36 -10.53 13.14
C SER A 112 8.31 -9.44 13.22
N ASN A 113 8.66 -8.19 12.93
CA ASN A 113 7.74 -7.05 13.02
C ASN A 113 7.80 -6.19 11.76
N LEU A 114 6.63 -5.93 11.20
CA LEU A 114 6.48 -5.04 10.04
C LEU A 114 5.06 -4.47 10.07
N SER A 115 4.94 -3.15 10.23
CA SER A 115 3.64 -2.50 10.42
C SER A 115 3.53 -1.19 9.68
N LEU A 116 2.32 -0.89 9.21
CA LEU A 116 1.93 0.40 8.65
C LEU A 116 0.81 1.01 9.52
N PRO A 117 0.87 2.32 9.83
CA PRO A 117 -0.15 2.96 10.65
C PRO A 117 -1.43 3.27 9.87
N ILE A 118 -2.53 3.29 10.59
CA ILE A 118 -3.84 3.69 10.09
C ILE A 118 -4.39 4.79 10.99
N ALA A 119 -4.91 5.85 10.39
CA ALA A 119 -5.61 6.91 11.11
C ALA A 119 -7.12 6.73 10.99
N MET A 120 -7.84 7.06 12.06
CA MET A 120 -9.30 7.10 12.09
C MET A 120 -9.79 8.03 13.19
N PRO A 121 -10.94 8.72 13.01
CA PRO A 121 -11.72 8.78 11.78
C PRO A 121 -11.11 9.75 10.76
N VAL A 122 -11.21 9.40 9.47
CA VAL A 122 -10.84 10.29 8.37
C VAL A 122 -12.00 10.33 7.38
N VAL A 123 -12.69 11.44 7.33
CA VAL A 123 -13.88 11.61 6.49
C VAL A 123 -13.51 11.51 5.01
N GLY A 124 -14.27 10.70 4.26
CA GLY A 124 -14.08 10.52 2.83
C GLY A 124 -12.99 9.52 2.44
N SER A 125 -12.20 9.05 3.40
CA SER A 125 -11.19 8.05 3.14
C SER A 125 -11.76 6.63 3.23
N LYS A 126 -11.09 5.70 2.56
CA LYS A 126 -11.42 4.28 2.64
C LYS A 126 -10.15 3.46 2.62
N HIS A 127 -10.01 2.62 3.64
CA HIS A 127 -8.91 1.70 3.80
C HIS A 127 -9.30 0.34 3.24
N TYR A 128 -8.37 -0.28 2.53
CA TYR A 128 -8.54 -1.63 1.98
C TYR A 128 -7.49 -2.56 2.58
N TYR A 129 -7.89 -3.78 2.86
CA TYR A 129 -7.00 -4.78 3.37
C TYR A 129 -7.32 -6.15 2.75
N LYS A 130 -6.26 -6.86 2.36
CA LYS A 130 -6.36 -8.21 1.83
C LYS A 130 -5.31 -9.08 2.49
N PHE A 131 -5.76 -10.11 3.20
CA PHE A 131 -4.90 -11.04 3.92
C PHE A 131 -4.56 -12.23 3.03
N GLY A 132 -3.38 -12.18 2.39
CA GLY A 132 -2.98 -13.15 1.40
C GLY A 132 -3.54 -12.85 0.01
N SER A 133 -2.82 -13.28 -1.03
CA SER A 133 -3.11 -12.92 -2.43
C SER A 133 -4.41 -13.51 -2.97
N ARG A 134 -4.93 -14.58 -2.36
CA ARG A 134 -6.16 -15.25 -2.81
C ARG A 134 -7.41 -14.80 -2.08
N ASN A 135 -7.28 -13.98 -1.05
CA ASN A 135 -8.41 -13.51 -0.27
C ASN A 135 -9.07 -12.31 -0.92
N ARG A 136 -10.31 -12.05 -0.49
CA ARG A 136 -11.06 -10.89 -0.96
C ARG A 136 -10.64 -9.64 -0.19
N TRP A 137 -10.80 -8.51 -0.84
CA TRP A 137 -10.63 -7.23 -0.20
C TRP A 137 -11.65 -7.02 0.91
N LYS A 138 -11.18 -6.50 2.03
CA LYS A 138 -12.02 -5.93 3.08
C LYS A 138 -11.84 -4.42 3.03
N SER A 139 -12.93 -3.69 3.23
CA SER A 139 -12.88 -2.23 3.19
C SER A 139 -13.46 -1.63 4.46
N PHE A 140 -12.88 -0.51 4.88
CA PHE A 140 -13.26 0.19 6.09
C PHE A 140 -13.36 1.69 5.78
N ALA A 141 -14.59 2.19 5.70
CA ALA A 141 -14.84 3.61 5.51
C ALA A 141 -14.40 4.40 6.74
N GLY A 142 -13.91 5.61 6.52
CA GLY A 142 -13.46 6.48 7.61
C GLY A 142 -12.08 6.14 8.16
N MET A 143 -11.38 5.18 7.58
CA MET A 143 -10.00 4.86 7.90
C MET A 143 -9.08 5.25 6.76
N SER A 144 -7.85 5.65 7.09
CA SER A 144 -6.84 6.01 6.10
C SER A 144 -5.50 5.42 6.49
N SER A 145 -4.93 4.62 5.59
CA SER A 145 -3.52 4.28 5.67
C SER A 145 -2.68 5.54 5.50
N ALA A 146 -1.50 5.58 6.11
CA ALA A 146 -0.58 6.71 5.95
C ALA A 146 0.08 6.63 4.57
N MET A 147 -0.65 7.10 3.57
CA MET A 147 -0.26 7.08 2.16
C MET A 147 -0.58 8.40 1.50
N VAL A 148 0.28 8.83 0.59
CA VAL A 148 0.14 10.07 -0.18
C VAL A 148 0.38 9.78 -1.64
N LEU A 149 -0.47 10.28 -2.51
CA LEU A 149 -0.32 10.19 -3.95
C LEU A 149 -0.21 11.59 -4.53
N LYS A 150 0.90 11.87 -5.22
CA LYS A 150 1.11 13.12 -5.95
C LYS A 150 0.90 12.87 -7.43
N VAL A 151 0.16 13.76 -8.06
CA VAL A 151 -0.16 13.68 -9.49
C VAL A 151 0.27 14.95 -10.19
N ARG A 152 0.46 14.86 -11.51
CA ARG A 152 0.76 15.98 -12.38
C ARG A 152 -0.30 16.06 -13.48
N GLN A 153 -0.96 17.18 -13.53
CA GLN A 153 -1.96 17.47 -14.54
C GLN A 153 -1.34 17.91 -15.86
#